data_004969aead9a61cca92df61146963476
#
_entry.id   004969aead9a61cca92df61146963476
#
_cell.length_a   1.000
_cell.length_b   1.000
_cell.length_c   1.000
_cell.angle_alpha   90.00
_cell.angle_beta   90.00
_cell.angle_gamma   90.00
#
_symmetry.space_group_name_H-M   'P 1'
#
loop_
_entity.id
_entity.type
_entity.pdbx_description
1 polymer ?
#
loop_
_entity_poly.entity_id
_entity_poly.type
_entity_poly.pdbx_seq_one_letter_code
_entity_poly.pdbx_strand_id
1 'polypeptide(L)'
;MMEDPATRALLDRAAALLSAGRVQEAVVAHERLLAQQPDLPDSWYNLGYLYQQVRRFDDALQAYGQALARGVGGPAEVHVNRAVVLADHLARPDEAERELRAALAADPRFVPALLNLGNLHEQRGEREFALQAYEAALAIDPGHPLALSRLPNLKAVGGAMDPLVRRLRAAMARPGASAAERADLGFGLGKALDGAGLYDEAFAAYSAANRASRESAGPGARYDRQAHERFVDRLIRTFAEPMPLQAPRPGRAPPVFICGMFRSGSTLAEQILASHPRVSAGGEIDLLPVMARRVLRAQGDAFARLDAAQVQRERDAYLDGIDRLFPEADLVTDKRPDNFLVIGLIKTLFPDAKIVHTQREPIDNCLSVFFLHLDHSMSYATDLADIAHWYGQYRRLMAHWKSLYADSLLDVDYDALVVEPRPVIAQLLEHVGLPWDDACLDFHHTKTIVRTPSAWQVRQPLYTRSSGRWRHYERHLVALRAALAQAVG
;
A
#
# COMPACT_ATOMS: atom_id res chain seq x y z
N MET A 1 18.63 23.77 -35.00
CA MET A 1 19.50 22.64 -35.39
C MET A 1 18.60 21.54 -35.93
N MET A 2 18.83 21.04 -37.14
CA MET A 2 18.08 19.90 -37.67
C MET A 2 18.57 18.65 -36.90
N GLU A 3 17.65 17.96 -36.23
CA GLU A 3 17.95 16.67 -35.62
C GLU A 3 18.49 15.69 -36.68
N ASP A 4 19.58 14.98 -36.36
CA ASP A 4 20.11 13.92 -37.20
C ASP A 4 19.03 12.88 -37.50
N PRO A 5 18.80 12.50 -38.79
CA PRO A 5 17.79 11.50 -39.14
C PRO A 5 17.92 10.16 -38.39
N ALA A 6 19.15 9.76 -38.04
CA ALA A 6 19.38 8.54 -37.25
C ALA A 6 18.88 8.67 -35.81
N THR A 7 19.09 9.83 -35.18
CA THR A 7 18.56 10.16 -33.84
C THR A 7 17.03 10.13 -33.84
N ARG A 8 16.40 10.75 -34.82
CA ARG A 8 14.94 10.77 -34.94
C ARG A 8 14.37 9.34 -35.09
N ALA A 9 15.01 8.52 -35.93
CA ALA A 9 14.59 7.11 -36.09
C ALA A 9 14.70 6.29 -34.77
N LEU A 10 15.72 6.55 -33.93
CA LEU A 10 15.84 5.90 -32.62
C LEU A 10 14.79 6.39 -31.63
N LEU A 11 14.47 7.68 -31.60
CA LEU A 11 13.40 8.26 -30.79
C LEU A 11 12.03 7.69 -31.18
N ASP A 12 11.71 7.68 -32.47
CA ASP A 12 10.46 7.14 -33.01
C ASP A 12 10.32 5.65 -32.67
N ARG A 13 11.40 4.89 -32.76
CA ARG A 13 11.43 3.49 -32.37
C ARG A 13 11.17 3.28 -30.86
N ALA A 14 11.82 4.08 -30.01
CA ALA A 14 11.63 4.00 -28.56
C ALA A 14 10.18 4.33 -28.17
N ALA A 15 9.61 5.37 -28.78
CA ALA A 15 8.21 5.75 -28.58
C ALA A 15 7.23 4.67 -29.04
N ALA A 16 7.49 4.04 -30.20
CA ALA A 16 6.68 2.93 -30.72
C ALA A 16 6.75 1.69 -29.81
N LEU A 17 7.93 1.38 -29.26
CA LEU A 17 8.10 0.27 -28.31
C LEU A 17 7.32 0.52 -27.01
N LEU A 18 7.37 1.73 -26.50
CA LEU A 18 6.62 2.13 -25.32
C LEU A 18 5.10 2.04 -25.55
N SER A 19 4.62 2.56 -26.68
CA SER A 19 3.21 2.48 -27.07
C SER A 19 2.72 1.03 -27.24
N ALA A 20 3.62 0.12 -27.64
CA ALA A 20 3.35 -1.31 -27.74
C ALA A 20 3.46 -2.06 -26.40
N GLY A 21 3.73 -1.38 -25.28
CA GLY A 21 3.94 -1.98 -23.96
C GLY A 21 5.25 -2.77 -23.82
N ARG A 22 6.19 -2.63 -24.78
CA ARG A 22 7.49 -3.33 -24.80
C ARG A 22 8.55 -2.53 -24.04
N VAL A 23 8.27 -2.27 -22.73
CA VAL A 23 9.06 -1.35 -21.89
C VAL A 23 10.54 -1.71 -21.84
N GLN A 24 10.87 -2.99 -21.67
CA GLN A 24 12.27 -3.44 -21.57
C GLN A 24 13.06 -3.12 -22.87
N GLU A 25 12.43 -3.26 -24.01
CA GLU A 25 13.06 -2.95 -25.31
C GLU A 25 13.15 -1.43 -25.54
N ALA A 26 12.20 -0.67 -25.00
CA ALA A 26 12.27 0.79 -25.00
C ALA A 26 13.46 1.28 -24.15
N VAL A 27 13.72 0.66 -22.98
CA VAL A 27 14.93 0.92 -22.16
C VAL A 27 16.18 0.76 -23.01
N VAL A 28 16.36 -0.41 -23.66
CA VAL A 28 17.54 -0.69 -24.49
C VAL A 28 17.68 0.32 -25.66
N ALA A 29 16.55 0.75 -26.24
CA ALA A 29 16.58 1.74 -27.31
C ALA A 29 17.05 3.12 -26.82
N HIS A 30 16.58 3.58 -25.65
CA HIS A 30 17.05 4.82 -25.03
C HIS A 30 18.51 4.75 -24.58
N GLU A 31 18.94 3.62 -23.97
CA GLU A 31 20.34 3.40 -23.60
C GLU A 31 21.27 3.54 -24.81
N ARG A 32 20.90 2.95 -25.96
CA ARG A 32 21.67 3.05 -27.22
C ARG A 32 21.70 4.46 -27.80
N LEU A 33 20.55 5.15 -27.76
CA LEU A 33 20.46 6.54 -28.21
C LEU A 33 21.39 7.44 -27.39
N LEU A 34 21.32 7.34 -26.05
CA LEU A 34 22.09 8.18 -25.14
C LEU A 34 23.59 7.83 -25.11
N ALA A 35 23.97 6.59 -25.47
CA ALA A 35 25.35 6.23 -25.70
C ALA A 35 25.96 6.93 -26.93
N GLN A 36 25.14 7.27 -27.96
CA GLN A 36 25.56 7.97 -29.16
C GLN A 36 25.41 9.49 -29.02
N GLN A 37 24.35 9.91 -28.32
CA GLN A 37 24.00 11.33 -28.13
C GLN A 37 23.66 11.61 -26.66
N PRO A 38 24.66 11.81 -25.81
CA PRO A 38 24.48 11.99 -24.38
C PRO A 38 23.83 13.33 -23.99
N ASP A 39 23.81 14.30 -24.88
CA ASP A 39 23.31 15.68 -24.61
C ASP A 39 21.81 15.88 -24.93
N LEU A 40 21.01 14.83 -24.72
CA LEU A 40 19.55 14.86 -24.91
C LEU A 40 18.84 14.79 -23.55
N PRO A 41 18.53 15.95 -22.90
CA PRO A 41 17.96 15.98 -21.55
C PRO A 41 16.61 15.25 -21.45
N ASP A 42 15.71 15.43 -22.43
CA ASP A 42 14.40 14.78 -22.43
C ASP A 42 14.50 13.25 -22.61
N SER A 43 15.50 12.79 -23.35
CA SER A 43 15.75 11.34 -23.48
C SER A 43 16.27 10.71 -22.17
N TRP A 44 17.06 11.45 -21.40
CA TRP A 44 17.47 11.03 -20.05
C TRP A 44 16.27 11.00 -19.09
N TYR A 45 15.37 11.97 -19.15
CA TYR A 45 14.13 11.98 -18.40
C TYR A 45 13.27 10.75 -18.73
N ASN A 46 13.03 10.48 -20.02
CA ASN A 46 12.27 9.32 -20.47
C ASN A 46 12.91 8.01 -20.06
N LEU A 47 14.25 7.88 -20.13
CA LEU A 47 14.96 6.70 -19.64
C LEU A 47 14.78 6.50 -18.13
N GLY A 48 14.82 7.58 -17.34
CA GLY A 48 14.54 7.54 -15.90
C GLY A 48 13.14 6.99 -15.61
N TYR A 49 12.14 7.46 -16.35
CA TYR A 49 10.75 6.97 -16.25
C TYR A 49 10.63 5.49 -16.62
N LEU A 50 11.30 5.04 -17.69
CA LEU A 50 11.33 3.65 -18.11
C LEU A 50 12.03 2.75 -17.08
N TYR A 51 13.16 3.19 -16.52
CA TYR A 51 13.85 2.46 -15.45
C TYR A 51 12.96 2.28 -14.21
N GLN A 52 12.18 3.29 -13.85
CA GLN A 52 11.20 3.19 -12.76
C GLN A 52 10.15 2.10 -13.05
N GLN A 53 9.63 2.03 -14.28
CA GLN A 53 8.65 0.99 -14.67
C GLN A 53 9.23 -0.43 -14.60
N VAL A 54 10.51 -0.61 -14.96
CA VAL A 54 11.19 -1.92 -14.87
C VAL A 54 11.87 -2.15 -13.51
N ARG A 55 11.59 -1.29 -12.52
CA ARG A 55 12.05 -1.36 -11.12
C ARG A 55 13.58 -1.24 -10.96
N ARG A 56 14.27 -0.61 -11.92
CA ARG A 56 15.68 -0.24 -11.84
C ARG A 56 15.80 1.15 -11.19
N PHE A 57 15.51 1.25 -9.90
CA PHE A 57 15.30 2.52 -9.21
C PHE A 57 16.56 3.38 -9.08
N ASP A 58 17.72 2.79 -8.81
CA ASP A 58 18.98 3.53 -8.75
C ASP A 58 19.37 4.08 -10.14
N ASP A 59 19.16 3.29 -11.19
CA ASP A 59 19.38 3.73 -12.56
C ASP A 59 18.41 4.87 -12.95
N ALA A 60 17.17 4.81 -12.47
CA ALA A 60 16.20 5.88 -12.66
C ALA A 60 16.68 7.20 -12.02
N LEU A 61 17.18 7.16 -10.79
CA LEU A 61 17.73 8.34 -10.12
C LEU A 61 18.94 8.92 -10.87
N GLN A 62 19.82 8.06 -11.40
CA GLN A 62 20.96 8.49 -12.20
C GLN A 62 20.48 9.15 -13.50
N ALA A 63 19.55 8.54 -14.22
CA ALA A 63 19.03 9.08 -15.47
C ALA A 63 18.33 10.43 -15.27
N TYR A 64 17.49 10.57 -14.25
CA TYR A 64 16.89 11.86 -13.86
C TYR A 64 17.95 12.90 -13.48
N GLY A 65 19.03 12.49 -12.78
CA GLY A 65 20.17 13.37 -12.48
C GLY A 65 20.86 13.87 -13.76
N GLN A 66 21.02 13.01 -14.76
CA GLN A 66 21.58 13.40 -16.07
C GLN A 66 20.66 14.38 -16.83
N ALA A 67 19.32 14.19 -16.75
CA ALA A 67 18.35 15.11 -17.32
C ALA A 67 18.47 16.51 -16.71
N LEU A 68 18.51 16.61 -15.37
CA LEU A 68 18.68 17.86 -14.65
C LEU A 68 20.02 18.57 -14.98
N ALA A 69 21.11 17.82 -15.00
CA ALA A 69 22.45 18.35 -15.31
C ALA A 69 22.55 18.95 -16.73
N ARG A 70 21.69 18.50 -17.65
CA ARG A 70 21.64 18.99 -19.06
C ARG A 70 20.55 20.01 -19.32
N GLY A 71 19.86 20.50 -18.28
CA GLY A 71 18.88 21.57 -18.41
C GLY A 71 17.57 21.12 -19.05
N VAL A 72 17.01 19.98 -18.60
CA VAL A 72 15.67 19.52 -19.02
C VAL A 72 14.60 20.60 -18.85
N GLY A 73 13.65 20.67 -19.79
CA GLY A 73 12.65 21.72 -19.86
C GLY A 73 11.61 21.78 -18.73
N GLY A 74 11.54 20.76 -17.87
CA GLY A 74 10.61 20.68 -16.73
C GLY A 74 11.27 20.19 -15.46
N PRO A 75 12.24 20.94 -14.87
CA PRO A 75 13.03 20.43 -13.73
C PRO A 75 12.17 20.11 -12.51
N ALA A 76 11.07 20.81 -12.27
CA ALA A 76 10.15 20.54 -11.16
C ALA A 76 9.54 19.15 -11.24
N GLU A 77 9.13 18.70 -12.41
CA GLU A 77 8.59 17.36 -12.65
C GLU A 77 9.65 16.28 -12.41
N VAL A 78 10.88 16.49 -12.87
CA VAL A 78 11.99 15.55 -12.66
C VAL A 78 12.29 15.38 -11.18
N HIS A 79 12.33 16.49 -10.43
CA HIS A 79 12.52 16.46 -8.98
C HIS A 79 11.39 15.68 -8.27
N VAL A 80 10.13 15.87 -8.68
CA VAL A 80 9.01 15.09 -8.13
C VAL A 80 9.16 13.60 -8.42
N ASN A 81 9.52 13.22 -9.66
CA ASN A 81 9.73 11.82 -10.01
C ASN A 81 10.88 11.18 -9.20
N ARG A 82 11.98 11.92 -8.98
CA ARG A 82 13.06 11.49 -8.09
C ARG A 82 12.57 11.30 -6.65
N ALA A 83 11.77 12.23 -6.15
CA ALA A 83 11.20 12.14 -4.81
C ALA A 83 10.29 10.91 -4.65
N VAL A 84 9.45 10.59 -5.63
CA VAL A 84 8.63 9.38 -5.65
C VAL A 84 9.50 8.12 -5.58
N VAL A 85 10.54 8.02 -6.42
CA VAL A 85 11.47 6.88 -6.38
C VAL A 85 12.14 6.75 -5.01
N LEU A 86 12.62 7.84 -4.43
CA LEU A 86 13.29 7.86 -3.15
C LEU A 86 12.33 7.48 -1.99
N ALA A 87 11.13 8.07 -1.97
CA ALA A 87 10.17 7.83 -0.90
C ALA A 87 9.53 6.44 -0.99
N ASP A 88 9.02 6.06 -2.15
CA ASP A 88 8.14 4.89 -2.26
C ASP A 88 8.91 3.59 -2.49
N HIS A 89 10.08 3.65 -3.11
CA HIS A 89 10.81 2.45 -3.51
C HIS A 89 12.14 2.24 -2.80
N LEU A 90 12.84 3.31 -2.41
CA LEU A 90 14.17 3.21 -1.80
C LEU A 90 14.19 3.49 -0.29
N ALA A 91 13.04 3.81 0.31
CA ALA A 91 12.91 4.14 1.74
C ALA A 91 13.85 5.28 2.20
N ARG A 92 14.07 6.30 1.33
CA ARG A 92 14.96 7.47 1.55
C ARG A 92 14.14 8.77 1.65
N PRO A 93 13.30 8.93 2.68
CA PRO A 93 12.31 10.02 2.76
C PRO A 93 12.92 11.41 2.94
N ASP A 94 14.09 11.52 3.59
CA ASP A 94 14.75 12.81 3.79
C ASP A 94 15.32 13.36 2.47
N GLU A 95 15.76 12.46 1.60
CA GLU A 95 16.18 12.83 0.26
C GLU A 95 14.99 13.18 -0.63
N ALA A 96 13.89 12.42 -0.50
CA ALA A 96 12.65 12.75 -1.19
C ALA A 96 12.14 14.15 -0.85
N GLU A 97 12.21 14.55 0.42
CA GLU A 97 11.83 15.89 0.86
C GLU A 97 12.72 16.98 0.24
N ARG A 98 14.04 16.74 0.16
CA ARG A 98 14.97 17.66 -0.51
C ARG A 98 14.62 17.83 -1.98
N GLU A 99 14.29 16.77 -2.67
CA GLU A 99 13.87 16.80 -4.08
C GLU A 99 12.54 17.57 -4.24
N LEU A 100 11.55 17.35 -3.37
CA LEU A 100 10.28 18.10 -3.42
C LEU A 100 10.48 19.59 -3.17
N ARG A 101 11.37 19.97 -2.25
CA ARG A 101 11.73 21.37 -2.05
C ARG A 101 12.48 21.94 -3.24
N ALA A 102 13.33 21.18 -3.92
CA ALA A 102 13.98 21.60 -5.17
C ALA A 102 12.97 21.80 -6.29
N ALA A 103 11.94 20.95 -6.39
CA ALA A 103 10.84 21.14 -7.32
C ALA A 103 10.11 22.47 -7.08
N LEU A 104 9.82 22.82 -5.81
CA LEU A 104 9.16 24.08 -5.45
C LEU A 104 10.08 25.29 -5.59
N ALA A 105 11.40 25.12 -5.51
CA ALA A 105 12.35 26.19 -5.82
C ALA A 105 12.40 26.47 -7.31
N ALA A 106 12.24 25.45 -8.16
CA ALA A 106 12.15 25.59 -9.62
C ALA A 106 10.80 26.17 -10.09
N ASP A 107 9.71 25.71 -9.48
CA ASP A 107 8.35 26.23 -9.69
C ASP A 107 7.56 26.26 -8.37
N PRO A 108 7.43 27.44 -7.72
CA PRO A 108 6.68 27.56 -6.45
C PRO A 108 5.19 27.25 -6.55
N ARG A 109 4.63 27.15 -7.76
CA ARG A 109 3.22 26.83 -8.02
C ARG A 109 3.01 25.40 -8.51
N PHE A 110 4.03 24.56 -8.46
CA PHE A 110 3.95 23.17 -8.93
C PHE A 110 3.14 22.30 -7.96
N VAL A 111 1.84 22.22 -8.19
CA VAL A 111 0.88 21.49 -7.33
C VAL A 111 1.31 20.05 -7.04
N PRO A 112 1.83 19.25 -8.00
CA PRO A 112 2.28 17.90 -7.70
C PRO A 112 3.34 17.81 -6.59
N ALA A 113 4.25 18.77 -6.51
CA ALA A 113 5.27 18.82 -5.44
C ALA A 113 4.62 19.08 -4.07
N LEU A 114 3.65 20.01 -4.00
CA LEU A 114 2.91 20.30 -2.76
C LEU A 114 2.11 19.09 -2.27
N LEU A 115 1.46 18.35 -3.18
CA LEU A 115 0.71 17.15 -2.85
C LEU A 115 1.62 16.04 -2.32
N ASN A 116 2.75 15.79 -3.00
CA ASN A 116 3.71 14.79 -2.55
C ASN A 116 4.37 15.16 -1.22
N LEU A 117 4.62 16.45 -0.99
CA LEU A 117 5.13 16.96 0.29
C LEU A 117 4.09 16.74 1.40
N GLY A 118 2.82 17.03 1.15
CA GLY A 118 1.72 16.74 2.07
C GLY A 118 1.62 15.25 2.41
N ASN A 119 1.69 14.38 1.40
CA ASN A 119 1.70 12.92 1.60
C ASN A 119 2.89 12.46 2.44
N LEU A 120 4.10 12.97 2.17
CA LEU A 120 5.31 12.63 2.92
C LEU A 120 5.18 13.03 4.40
N HIS A 121 4.67 14.23 4.69
CA HIS A 121 4.41 14.69 6.05
C HIS A 121 3.31 13.86 6.74
N GLU A 122 2.25 13.42 6.02
CA GLU A 122 1.27 12.48 6.58
C GLU A 122 1.94 11.15 6.99
N GLN A 123 2.79 10.59 6.13
CA GLN A 123 3.50 9.35 6.41
C GLN A 123 4.43 9.46 7.63
N ARG A 124 4.99 10.65 7.87
CA ARG A 124 5.80 10.96 9.05
C ARG A 124 4.99 11.34 10.29
N GLY A 125 3.68 11.60 10.15
CA GLY A 125 2.81 12.08 11.24
C GLY A 125 2.95 13.55 11.55
N GLU A 126 3.47 14.34 10.66
CA GLU A 126 3.72 15.78 10.78
C GLU A 126 2.49 16.56 10.30
N ARG A 127 1.44 16.55 11.15
CA ARG A 127 0.09 17.03 10.81
C ARG A 127 0.06 18.47 10.29
N GLU A 128 0.77 19.38 10.97
CA GLU A 128 0.79 20.81 10.65
C GLU A 128 1.45 21.04 9.29
N PHE A 129 2.55 20.36 9.00
CA PHE A 129 3.25 20.47 7.72
C PHE A 129 2.43 19.84 6.58
N ALA A 130 1.78 18.72 6.82
CA ALA A 130 0.87 18.12 5.84
C ALA A 130 -0.29 19.08 5.51
N LEU A 131 -0.91 19.69 6.53
CA LEU A 131 -1.98 20.66 6.36
C LEU A 131 -1.51 21.88 5.55
N GLN A 132 -0.34 22.45 5.88
CA GLN A 132 0.24 23.58 5.16
C GLN A 132 0.47 23.27 3.68
N ALA A 133 1.00 22.08 3.37
CA ALA A 133 1.26 21.68 2.00
C ALA A 133 -0.04 21.54 1.18
N TYR A 134 -1.07 20.91 1.74
CA TYR A 134 -2.37 20.79 1.03
C TYR A 134 -3.11 22.13 0.92
N GLU A 135 -3.07 22.99 1.93
CA GLU A 135 -3.68 24.33 1.82
C GLU A 135 -2.91 25.21 0.82
N ALA A 136 -1.59 25.06 0.69
CA ALA A 136 -0.82 25.72 -0.35
C ALA A 136 -1.24 25.23 -1.77
N ALA A 137 -1.45 23.92 -1.94
CA ALA A 137 -2.00 23.38 -3.19
C ALA A 137 -3.40 23.95 -3.48
N LEU A 138 -4.25 24.06 -2.46
CA LEU A 138 -5.60 24.62 -2.58
C LEU A 138 -5.65 26.13 -2.77
N ALA A 139 -4.58 26.86 -2.42
CA ALA A 139 -4.44 28.27 -2.77
C ALA A 139 -4.18 28.47 -4.27
N ILE A 140 -3.61 27.47 -4.94
CA ILE A 140 -3.36 27.47 -6.39
C ILE A 140 -4.57 26.93 -7.15
N ASP A 141 -5.11 25.79 -6.73
CA ASP A 141 -6.34 25.16 -7.24
C ASP A 141 -7.32 24.90 -6.10
N PRO A 142 -8.26 25.82 -5.84
CA PRO A 142 -9.21 25.71 -4.73
C PRO A 142 -10.13 24.48 -4.76
N GLY A 143 -10.27 23.87 -5.94
CA GLY A 143 -11.10 22.69 -6.18
C GLY A 143 -10.32 21.39 -6.29
N HIS A 144 -9.01 21.36 -6.02
CA HIS A 144 -8.17 20.17 -6.23
C HIS A 144 -8.67 18.97 -5.45
N PRO A 145 -9.10 17.87 -6.12
CA PRO A 145 -9.81 16.77 -5.46
C PRO A 145 -9.00 16.09 -4.37
N LEU A 146 -7.75 15.72 -4.68
CA LEU A 146 -6.88 15.03 -3.74
C LEU A 146 -6.59 15.89 -2.49
N ALA A 147 -6.22 17.16 -2.67
CA ALA A 147 -5.93 18.04 -1.54
C ALA A 147 -7.15 18.22 -0.64
N LEU A 148 -8.34 18.44 -1.23
CA LEU A 148 -9.59 18.57 -0.47
C LEU A 148 -9.94 17.29 0.28
N SER A 149 -9.78 16.12 -0.33
CA SER A 149 -10.13 14.83 0.28
C SER A 149 -9.21 14.46 1.46
N ARG A 150 -8.01 15.04 1.56
CA ARG A 150 -7.07 14.80 2.66
C ARG A 150 -7.36 15.63 3.91
N LEU A 151 -7.95 16.82 3.76
CA LEU A 151 -8.18 17.74 4.89
C LEU A 151 -8.99 17.13 6.05
N PRO A 152 -10.03 16.28 5.84
CA PRO A 152 -10.76 15.66 6.95
C PRO A 152 -9.94 14.72 7.83
N ASN A 153 -8.76 14.28 7.38
CA ASN A 153 -7.81 13.53 8.22
C ASN A 153 -6.98 14.45 9.14
N LEU A 154 -6.86 15.72 8.75
CA LEU A 154 -5.92 16.66 9.37
C LEU A 154 -6.61 17.67 10.27
N LYS A 155 -7.89 17.95 10.06
CA LYS A 155 -8.65 18.91 10.89
C LYS A 155 -10.04 18.39 11.23
N ALA A 156 -10.53 18.78 12.42
CA ALA A 156 -11.87 18.44 12.86
C ALA A 156 -12.92 19.18 12.00
N VAL A 157 -14.06 18.55 11.82
CA VAL A 157 -15.23 19.09 11.08
C VAL A 157 -16.38 19.27 12.05
N GLY A 158 -16.98 20.48 12.07
CA GLY A 158 -17.99 20.87 13.06
C GLY A 158 -19.42 20.44 12.73
N GLY A 159 -19.68 19.83 11.56
CA GLY A 159 -21.02 19.39 11.14
C GLY A 159 -21.30 19.62 9.66
N ALA A 160 -22.56 19.40 9.24
CA ALA A 160 -22.97 19.48 7.82
C ALA A 160 -22.78 20.88 7.18
N MET A 161 -22.78 21.92 7.98
CA MET A 161 -22.61 23.32 7.52
C MET A 161 -21.15 23.79 7.58
N ASP A 162 -20.21 22.93 7.97
CA ASP A 162 -18.77 23.24 7.99
C ASP A 162 -18.30 23.72 6.61
N PRO A 163 -17.44 24.75 6.54
CA PRO A 163 -16.89 25.25 5.28
C PRO A 163 -16.21 24.15 4.45
N LEU A 164 -15.53 23.19 5.07
CA LEU A 164 -14.89 22.09 4.36
C LEU A 164 -15.92 21.14 3.72
N VAL A 165 -17.01 20.81 4.43
CA VAL A 165 -18.10 19.99 3.88
C VAL A 165 -18.74 20.68 2.68
N ARG A 166 -18.96 22.00 2.76
CA ARG A 166 -19.49 22.78 1.63
C ARG A 166 -18.54 22.79 0.44
N ARG A 167 -17.24 22.97 0.68
CA ARG A 167 -16.21 22.92 -0.38
C ARG A 167 -16.18 21.55 -1.07
N LEU A 168 -16.19 20.45 -0.32
CA LEU A 168 -16.23 19.08 -0.85
C LEU A 168 -17.47 18.85 -1.71
N ARG A 169 -18.65 19.21 -1.22
CA ARG A 169 -19.91 19.10 -1.98
C ARG A 169 -19.89 19.93 -3.27
N ALA A 170 -19.40 21.16 -3.21
CA ALA A 170 -19.31 22.05 -4.38
C ALA A 170 -18.33 21.50 -5.42
N ALA A 171 -17.16 20.98 -5.00
CA ALA A 171 -16.20 20.38 -5.90
C ALA A 171 -16.74 19.11 -6.58
N MET A 172 -17.49 18.26 -5.85
CA MET A 172 -18.16 17.08 -6.41
C MET A 172 -19.25 17.44 -7.44
N ALA A 173 -19.96 18.55 -7.22
CA ALA A 173 -21.02 19.01 -8.11
C ALA A 173 -20.51 19.83 -9.30
N ARG A 174 -19.21 20.06 -9.41
CA ARG A 174 -18.61 20.84 -10.52
C ARG A 174 -18.94 20.19 -11.87
N PRO A 175 -19.44 20.95 -12.87
CA PRO A 175 -19.61 20.43 -14.22
C PRO A 175 -18.29 19.87 -14.76
N GLY A 176 -18.33 18.65 -15.30
CA GLY A 176 -17.15 17.98 -15.85
C GLY A 176 -16.27 17.26 -14.83
N ALA A 177 -16.64 17.23 -13.53
CA ALA A 177 -15.93 16.39 -12.55
C ALA A 177 -15.94 14.92 -12.98
N SER A 178 -14.78 14.33 -13.13
CA SER A 178 -14.61 12.93 -13.54
C SER A 178 -15.10 11.97 -12.45
N ALA A 179 -15.34 10.71 -12.80
CA ALA A 179 -15.72 9.69 -11.83
C ALA A 179 -14.62 9.50 -10.76
N ALA A 180 -13.34 9.57 -11.14
CA ALA A 180 -12.22 9.48 -10.21
C ALA A 180 -12.23 10.65 -9.21
N GLU A 181 -12.40 11.90 -9.69
CA GLU A 181 -12.48 13.07 -8.81
C GLU A 181 -13.67 12.98 -7.85
N ARG A 182 -14.84 12.52 -8.36
CA ARG A 182 -16.01 12.30 -7.49
C ARG A 182 -15.78 11.22 -6.45
N ALA A 183 -14.98 10.19 -6.75
CA ALA A 183 -14.60 9.18 -5.78
C ALA A 183 -13.71 9.77 -4.69
N ASP A 184 -12.61 10.44 -5.04
CA ASP A 184 -11.72 11.10 -4.07
C ASP A 184 -12.46 12.02 -3.12
N LEU A 185 -13.21 12.96 -3.69
CA LEU A 185 -13.98 13.94 -2.93
C LEU A 185 -15.08 13.30 -2.08
N GLY A 186 -15.71 12.24 -2.59
CA GLY A 186 -16.76 11.52 -1.89
C GLY A 186 -16.25 10.75 -0.67
N PHE A 187 -15.08 10.12 -0.76
CA PHE A 187 -14.42 9.52 0.42
C PHE A 187 -14.02 10.58 1.44
N GLY A 188 -13.48 11.73 0.99
CA GLY A 188 -13.21 12.88 1.87
C GLY A 188 -14.46 13.40 2.56
N LEU A 189 -15.57 13.55 1.81
CA LEU A 189 -16.86 13.98 2.37
C LEU A 189 -17.39 12.96 3.39
N GLY A 190 -17.36 11.67 3.07
CA GLY A 190 -17.74 10.61 4.00
C GLY A 190 -16.94 10.68 5.29
N LYS A 191 -15.63 10.88 5.20
CA LYS A 191 -14.75 11.03 6.37
C LYS A 191 -15.08 12.27 7.21
N ALA A 192 -15.36 13.40 6.56
CA ALA A 192 -15.75 14.64 7.23
C ALA A 192 -17.08 14.47 8.00
N LEU A 193 -18.10 13.89 7.36
CA LEU A 193 -19.41 13.67 7.93
C LEU A 193 -19.38 12.64 9.07
N ASP A 194 -18.63 11.56 8.91
CA ASP A 194 -18.40 10.55 9.93
C ASP A 194 -17.75 11.15 11.19
N GLY A 195 -16.70 11.97 10.99
CA GLY A 195 -16.04 12.69 12.09
C GLY A 195 -16.96 13.67 12.83
N ALA A 196 -18.00 14.18 12.14
CA ALA A 196 -19.04 15.04 12.71
C ALA A 196 -20.22 14.28 13.32
N GLY A 197 -20.21 12.93 13.33
CA GLY A 197 -21.31 12.10 13.85
C GLY A 197 -22.53 11.99 12.95
N LEU A 198 -22.44 12.47 11.70
CA LEU A 198 -23.52 12.44 10.70
C LEU A 198 -23.47 11.13 9.90
N TYR A 199 -23.71 10.03 10.60
CA TYR A 199 -23.43 8.68 10.10
C TYR A 199 -24.22 8.27 8.86
N ASP A 200 -25.48 8.69 8.74
CA ASP A 200 -26.29 8.39 7.56
C ASP A 200 -25.82 9.13 6.32
N GLU A 201 -25.52 10.41 6.48
CA GLU A 201 -24.96 11.21 5.39
C GLU A 201 -23.56 10.70 5.02
N ALA A 202 -22.77 10.29 6.01
CA ALA A 202 -21.46 9.67 5.79
C ALA A 202 -21.58 8.37 5.00
N PHE A 203 -22.49 7.47 5.36
CA PHE A 203 -22.71 6.22 4.64
C PHE A 203 -23.18 6.47 3.20
N ALA A 204 -24.07 7.43 2.99
CA ALA A 204 -24.53 7.83 1.66
C ALA A 204 -23.37 8.38 0.81
N ALA A 205 -22.49 9.21 1.41
CA ALA A 205 -21.29 9.75 0.74
C ALA A 205 -20.30 8.64 0.35
N TYR A 206 -19.96 7.73 1.28
CA TYR A 206 -19.10 6.58 0.99
C TYR A 206 -19.69 5.66 -0.09
N SER A 207 -21.01 5.41 -0.03
CA SER A 207 -21.68 4.60 -1.05
C SER A 207 -21.65 5.24 -2.43
N ALA A 208 -21.81 6.58 -2.51
CA ALA A 208 -21.67 7.31 -3.76
C ALA A 208 -20.21 7.31 -4.27
N ALA A 209 -19.24 7.48 -3.37
CA ALA A 209 -17.81 7.42 -3.69
C ALA A 209 -17.40 6.05 -4.26
N ASN A 210 -17.85 4.97 -3.64
CA ASN A 210 -17.59 3.60 -4.13
C ASN A 210 -18.23 3.35 -5.51
N ARG A 211 -19.43 3.88 -5.77
CA ARG A 211 -20.02 3.82 -7.13
C ARG A 211 -19.19 4.59 -8.15
N ALA A 212 -18.73 5.79 -7.80
CA ALA A 212 -17.86 6.59 -8.66
C ALA A 212 -16.49 5.92 -8.90
N SER A 213 -15.92 5.29 -7.88
CA SER A 213 -14.68 4.51 -8.02
C SER A 213 -14.84 3.35 -9.00
N ARG A 214 -15.96 2.59 -8.92
CA ARG A 214 -16.27 1.54 -9.90
C ARG A 214 -16.46 2.09 -11.32
N GLU A 215 -17.10 3.24 -11.45
CA GLU A 215 -17.31 3.91 -12.73
C GLU A 215 -15.95 4.30 -13.35
N SER A 216 -15.03 4.85 -12.56
CA SER A 216 -13.70 5.28 -13.03
C SER A 216 -12.82 4.10 -13.43
N ALA A 217 -12.94 2.96 -12.76
CA ALA A 217 -12.18 1.74 -13.06
C ALA A 217 -12.64 1.04 -14.36
N GLY A 218 -13.86 1.31 -14.82
CA GLY A 218 -14.44 0.72 -16.01
C GLY A 218 -14.95 -0.72 -15.83
N PRO A 219 -15.60 -1.28 -16.86
CA PRO A 219 -16.30 -2.58 -16.74
C PRO A 219 -15.38 -3.77 -16.51
N GLY A 220 -14.11 -3.70 -16.93
CA GLY A 220 -13.12 -4.77 -16.79
C GLY A 220 -12.55 -4.92 -15.38
N ALA A 221 -12.77 -3.95 -14.50
CA ALA A 221 -12.24 -3.94 -13.14
C ALA A 221 -13.23 -4.43 -12.06
N ARG A 222 -14.25 -5.20 -12.47
CA ARG A 222 -15.21 -5.76 -11.51
C ARG A 222 -14.61 -6.96 -10.79
N TYR A 223 -14.95 -7.11 -9.51
CA TYR A 223 -14.57 -8.27 -8.73
C TYR A 223 -15.27 -9.53 -9.25
N ASP A 224 -14.47 -10.52 -9.65
CA ASP A 224 -14.94 -11.83 -10.08
C ASP A 224 -14.85 -12.81 -8.91
N ARG A 225 -15.99 -13.05 -8.24
CA ARG A 225 -16.10 -13.95 -7.09
C ARG A 225 -15.65 -15.37 -7.44
N GLN A 226 -16.07 -15.88 -8.60
CA GLN A 226 -15.73 -17.26 -9.02
C GLN A 226 -14.24 -17.39 -9.35
N ALA A 227 -13.64 -16.37 -9.97
CA ALA A 227 -12.19 -16.37 -10.19
C ALA A 227 -11.41 -16.37 -8.87
N HIS A 228 -11.88 -15.61 -7.87
CA HIS A 228 -11.28 -15.59 -6.55
C HIS A 228 -11.46 -16.92 -5.80
N GLU A 229 -12.64 -17.53 -5.83
CA GLU A 229 -12.88 -18.87 -5.29
C GLU A 229 -11.93 -19.91 -5.90
N ARG A 230 -11.83 -19.94 -7.24
CA ARG A 230 -10.90 -20.83 -7.95
C ARG A 230 -9.44 -20.57 -7.56
N PHE A 231 -9.07 -19.32 -7.32
CA PHE A 231 -7.72 -18.97 -6.87
C PHE A 231 -7.44 -19.51 -5.46
N VAL A 232 -8.36 -19.33 -4.51
CA VAL A 232 -8.26 -19.87 -3.15
C VAL A 232 -8.23 -21.40 -3.17
N ASP A 233 -9.10 -22.05 -3.96
CA ASP A 233 -9.10 -23.50 -4.15
C ASP A 233 -7.76 -24.03 -4.65
N ARG A 234 -7.17 -23.29 -5.59
CA ARG A 234 -5.87 -23.65 -6.15
C ARG A 234 -4.76 -23.52 -5.12
N LEU A 235 -4.79 -22.49 -4.25
CA LEU A 235 -3.85 -22.35 -3.14
C LEU A 235 -3.96 -23.52 -2.16
N ILE A 236 -5.18 -23.85 -1.73
CA ILE A 236 -5.44 -24.95 -0.79
C ILE A 236 -4.95 -26.29 -1.38
N ARG A 237 -5.22 -26.56 -2.65
CA ARG A 237 -4.76 -27.81 -3.33
C ARG A 237 -3.25 -27.85 -3.50
N THR A 238 -2.61 -26.71 -3.80
CA THR A 238 -1.16 -26.66 -3.97
C THR A 238 -0.42 -26.95 -2.67
N PHE A 239 -0.92 -26.40 -1.59
CA PHE A 239 -0.33 -26.50 -0.26
C PHE A 239 -1.22 -27.35 0.67
N ALA A 240 -1.67 -28.52 0.18
CA ALA A 240 -2.55 -29.44 0.95
C ALA A 240 -1.84 -30.06 2.16
N GLU A 241 -0.54 -30.13 2.14
CA GLU A 241 0.32 -30.69 3.20
C GLU A 241 1.45 -29.69 3.52
N PRO A 242 1.99 -29.73 4.75
CA PRO A 242 3.18 -28.96 5.09
C PRO A 242 4.33 -29.30 4.12
N MET A 243 5.01 -28.29 3.61
CA MET A 243 6.20 -28.52 2.78
C MET A 243 7.31 -29.15 3.62
N PRO A 244 8.06 -30.12 3.07
CA PRO A 244 9.20 -30.71 3.77
C PRO A 244 10.17 -29.64 4.26
N LEU A 245 10.53 -29.71 5.54
CA LEU A 245 11.50 -28.79 6.13
C LEU A 245 12.83 -28.91 5.40
N GLN A 246 13.24 -27.88 4.70
CA GLN A 246 14.62 -27.73 4.27
C GLN A 246 15.43 -27.17 5.45
N ALA A 247 16.66 -27.66 5.63
CA ALA A 247 17.51 -27.18 6.72
C ALA A 247 17.65 -25.65 6.66
N PRO A 248 17.52 -24.94 7.80
CA PRO A 248 17.76 -23.51 7.87
C PRO A 248 19.14 -23.19 7.31
N ARG A 249 19.25 -22.19 6.48
CA ARG A 249 20.54 -21.71 6.02
C ARG A 249 21.23 -20.99 7.17
N PRO A 250 22.53 -21.17 7.42
CA PRO A 250 23.29 -20.29 8.30
C PRO A 250 23.24 -18.87 7.69
N GLY A 251 22.76 -17.91 8.45
CA GLY A 251 22.64 -16.53 7.98
C GLY A 251 21.55 -15.76 8.71
N ARG A 252 21.02 -14.74 8.05
CA ARG A 252 19.95 -13.88 8.58
C ARG A 252 18.67 -14.67 8.85
N ALA A 253 18.06 -14.40 10.00
CA ALA A 253 16.72 -14.89 10.30
C ALA A 253 15.69 -14.37 9.27
N PRO A 254 14.69 -15.18 8.89
CA PRO A 254 13.62 -14.69 8.02
C PRO A 254 12.87 -13.55 8.72
N PRO A 255 12.27 -12.62 7.96
CA PRO A 255 11.40 -11.61 8.53
C PRO A 255 10.22 -12.21 9.29
N VAL A 256 9.66 -11.42 10.22
CA VAL A 256 8.34 -11.67 10.78
C VAL A 256 7.29 -11.24 9.76
N PHE A 257 6.49 -12.17 9.27
CA PHE A 257 5.43 -11.86 8.32
C PHE A 257 4.13 -11.50 9.05
N ILE A 258 3.62 -10.30 8.77
CA ILE A 258 2.37 -9.83 9.35
C ILE A 258 1.31 -9.79 8.26
N CYS A 259 0.15 -10.44 8.52
CA CYS A 259 -0.96 -10.52 7.58
C CYS A 259 -2.32 -10.38 8.29
N GLY A 260 -3.38 -10.36 7.52
CA GLY A 260 -4.77 -10.33 7.97
C GLY A 260 -5.65 -9.65 6.93
N MET A 261 -6.92 -9.49 7.22
CA MET A 261 -7.77 -8.66 6.36
C MET A 261 -7.28 -7.21 6.38
N PHE A 262 -7.42 -6.48 5.28
CA PHE A 262 -7.19 -5.04 5.30
C PHE A 262 -7.97 -4.40 6.45
N ARG A 263 -7.36 -3.50 7.21
CA ARG A 263 -7.95 -2.83 8.39
C ARG A 263 -8.17 -3.71 9.62
N SER A 264 -7.54 -4.86 9.70
CA SER A 264 -7.58 -5.75 10.88
C SER A 264 -6.63 -5.35 12.01
N GLY A 265 -5.79 -4.31 11.83
CA GLY A 265 -4.82 -3.88 12.83
C GLY A 265 -3.37 -4.26 12.52
N SER A 266 -3.06 -4.77 11.32
CA SER A 266 -1.71 -5.20 10.94
C SER A 266 -0.65 -4.08 11.07
N THR A 267 -1.01 -2.83 10.74
CA THR A 267 -0.10 -1.68 10.96
C THR A 267 0.14 -1.40 12.44
N LEU A 268 -0.87 -1.59 13.30
CA LEU A 268 -0.72 -1.43 14.74
C LEU A 268 0.23 -2.49 15.31
N ALA A 269 0.02 -3.75 14.95
CA ALA A 269 0.90 -4.85 15.36
C ALA A 269 2.36 -4.63 14.91
N GLU A 270 2.55 -4.14 13.69
CA GLU A 270 3.88 -3.77 13.18
C GLU A 270 4.52 -2.64 13.99
N GLN A 271 3.78 -1.56 14.27
CA GLN A 271 4.32 -0.42 15.01
C GLN A 271 4.68 -0.80 16.45
N ILE A 272 3.89 -1.67 17.09
CA ILE A 272 4.22 -2.23 18.40
C ILE A 272 5.52 -3.03 18.33
N LEU A 273 5.66 -3.94 17.38
CA LEU A 273 6.92 -4.69 17.18
C LEU A 273 8.10 -3.79 16.86
N ALA A 274 7.91 -2.81 15.97
CA ALA A 274 8.96 -1.88 15.55
C ALA A 274 9.41 -0.89 16.63
N SER A 275 8.68 -0.81 17.76
CA SER A 275 9.13 -0.06 18.94
C SER A 275 10.15 -0.83 19.76
N HIS A 276 10.26 -2.14 19.57
CA HIS A 276 11.31 -2.94 20.17
C HIS A 276 12.66 -2.63 19.49
N PRO A 277 13.77 -2.39 20.25
CA PRO A 277 15.06 -1.89 19.70
C PRO A 277 15.70 -2.86 18.68
N ARG A 278 15.33 -4.15 18.69
CA ARG A 278 15.84 -5.16 17.77
C ARG A 278 14.99 -5.31 16.49
N VAL A 279 13.91 -4.55 16.32
CA VAL A 279 12.98 -4.71 15.19
C VAL A 279 12.98 -3.48 14.30
N SER A 280 13.15 -3.70 13.01
CA SER A 280 12.97 -2.68 11.98
C SER A 280 11.66 -2.91 11.22
N ALA A 281 10.81 -1.87 11.15
CA ALA A 281 9.58 -1.92 10.35
C ALA A 281 9.93 -1.99 8.86
N GLY A 282 9.61 -3.09 8.19
CA GLY A 282 9.74 -3.21 6.73
C GLY A 282 8.55 -2.64 5.98
N GLY A 283 7.40 -2.51 6.63
CA GLY A 283 6.17 -2.06 5.98
C GLY A 283 5.69 -3.04 4.90
N GLU A 284 5.07 -2.49 3.86
CA GLU A 284 4.53 -3.28 2.75
C GLU A 284 5.61 -3.52 1.67
N ILE A 285 6.51 -4.48 1.95
CA ILE A 285 7.62 -4.83 1.05
C ILE A 285 7.09 -5.53 -0.19
N ASP A 286 7.52 -5.10 -1.38
CA ASP A 286 7.06 -5.64 -2.67
C ASP A 286 7.78 -6.91 -3.14
N LEU A 287 8.80 -7.39 -2.40
CA LEU A 287 9.61 -8.54 -2.82
C LEU A 287 8.77 -9.81 -2.96
N LEU A 288 7.97 -10.13 -1.94
CA LEU A 288 7.14 -11.34 -1.93
C LEU A 288 6.00 -11.31 -2.96
N PRO A 289 5.21 -10.22 -3.13
CA PRO A 289 4.21 -10.16 -4.19
C PRO A 289 4.79 -10.26 -5.61
N VAL A 290 5.94 -9.64 -5.86
CA VAL A 290 6.62 -9.75 -7.17
C VAL A 290 7.06 -11.18 -7.44
N MET A 291 7.65 -11.83 -6.44
CA MET A 291 8.04 -13.23 -6.50
C MET A 291 6.82 -14.14 -6.71
N ALA A 292 5.76 -13.98 -5.93
CA ALA A 292 4.57 -14.80 -6.00
C ALA A 292 3.95 -14.77 -7.42
N ARG A 293 3.84 -13.60 -8.04
CA ARG A 293 3.36 -13.48 -9.43
C ARG A 293 4.22 -14.26 -10.44
N ARG A 294 5.52 -14.37 -10.18
CA ARG A 294 6.46 -15.11 -11.04
C ARG A 294 6.40 -16.61 -10.84
N VAL A 295 6.31 -17.07 -9.58
CA VAL A 295 6.45 -18.48 -9.23
C VAL A 295 5.13 -19.23 -9.14
N LEU A 296 4.05 -18.59 -8.72
CA LEU A 296 2.72 -19.21 -8.64
C LEU A 296 2.08 -19.28 -10.05
N ARG A 297 2.57 -20.19 -10.89
CA ARG A 297 2.04 -20.42 -12.23
C ARG A 297 0.99 -21.53 -12.19
N ALA A 298 -0.17 -21.26 -12.78
CA ALA A 298 -1.24 -22.23 -12.83
C ALA A 298 -0.83 -23.48 -13.62
N GLN A 299 -1.07 -24.65 -13.02
CA GLN A 299 -0.87 -25.96 -13.60
C GLN A 299 -2.10 -26.82 -13.29
N GLY A 300 -3.06 -26.83 -14.21
CA GLY A 300 -4.37 -27.44 -13.95
C GLY A 300 -5.09 -26.75 -12.77
N ASP A 301 -5.50 -27.55 -11.80
CA ASP A 301 -6.24 -27.12 -10.61
C ASP A 301 -5.33 -26.70 -9.43
N ALA A 302 -4.02 -26.68 -9.62
CA ALA A 302 -3.03 -26.27 -8.61
C ALA A 302 -2.06 -25.25 -9.22
N PHE A 303 -1.12 -24.75 -8.41
CA PHE A 303 0.07 -24.06 -8.89
C PHE A 303 1.23 -25.04 -9.04
N ALA A 304 2.16 -24.76 -9.96
CA ALA A 304 3.39 -25.53 -10.10
C ALA A 304 4.20 -25.47 -8.81
N ARG A 305 4.67 -26.62 -8.32
CA ARG A 305 5.53 -26.71 -7.16
C ARG A 305 6.95 -26.30 -7.53
N LEU A 306 7.62 -25.57 -6.66
CA LEU A 306 9.03 -25.23 -6.80
C LEU A 306 9.90 -26.45 -6.44
N ASP A 307 10.92 -26.71 -7.26
CA ASP A 307 11.99 -27.65 -6.88
C ASP A 307 12.96 -27.01 -5.85
N ALA A 308 13.81 -27.84 -5.24
CA ALA A 308 14.73 -27.38 -4.20
C ALA A 308 15.67 -26.26 -4.66
N ALA A 309 16.14 -26.30 -5.91
CA ALA A 309 17.02 -25.28 -6.47
C ALA A 309 16.27 -23.96 -6.72
N GLN A 310 14.99 -24.03 -7.12
CA GLN A 310 14.13 -22.87 -7.25
C GLN A 310 13.84 -22.25 -5.88
N VAL A 311 13.48 -23.06 -4.89
CA VAL A 311 13.27 -22.59 -3.51
C VAL A 311 14.49 -21.85 -2.99
N GLN A 312 15.69 -22.43 -3.19
CA GLN A 312 16.94 -21.81 -2.74
C GLN A 312 17.18 -20.46 -3.44
N ARG A 313 17.03 -20.39 -4.76
CA ARG A 313 17.21 -19.15 -5.52
C ARG A 313 16.23 -18.05 -5.08
N GLU A 314 14.97 -18.40 -4.89
CA GLU A 314 13.94 -17.43 -4.49
C GLU A 314 14.16 -16.94 -3.06
N ARG A 315 14.53 -17.84 -2.16
CA ARG A 315 14.94 -17.50 -0.78
C ARG A 315 16.10 -16.52 -0.76
N ASP A 316 17.19 -16.83 -1.50
CA ASP A 316 18.36 -15.98 -1.56
C ASP A 316 18.04 -14.60 -2.13
N ALA A 317 17.31 -14.55 -3.24
CA ALA A 317 16.90 -13.29 -3.86
C ALA A 317 16.04 -12.42 -2.92
N TYR A 318 15.20 -13.05 -2.10
CA TYR A 318 14.39 -12.35 -1.12
C TYR A 318 15.27 -11.78 0.01
N LEU A 319 16.13 -12.60 0.60
CA LEU A 319 17.03 -12.18 1.69
C LEU A 319 18.03 -11.11 1.24
N ASP A 320 18.60 -11.25 0.04
CA ASP A 320 19.46 -10.21 -0.57
C ASP A 320 18.69 -8.88 -0.77
N GLY A 321 17.39 -8.97 -1.07
CA GLY A 321 16.52 -7.80 -1.15
C GLY A 321 16.31 -7.13 0.21
N ILE A 322 16.09 -7.93 1.25
CA ILE A 322 15.96 -7.45 2.64
C ILE A 322 17.27 -6.81 3.12
N ASP A 323 18.42 -7.45 2.85
CA ASP A 323 19.73 -6.92 3.27
C ASP A 323 20.06 -5.58 2.59
N ARG A 324 19.66 -5.39 1.34
CA ARG A 324 19.82 -4.10 0.66
C ARG A 324 18.91 -3.00 1.23
N LEU A 325 17.69 -3.35 1.64
CA LEU A 325 16.74 -2.39 2.20
C LEU A 325 17.02 -2.09 3.68
N PHE A 326 17.52 -3.07 4.43
CA PHE A 326 17.71 -3.01 5.89
C PHE A 326 19.04 -3.62 6.30
N PRO A 327 20.20 -3.04 5.89
CA PRO A 327 21.51 -3.66 6.05
C PRO A 327 21.94 -3.86 7.51
N GLU A 328 21.45 -3.04 8.43
CA GLU A 328 21.82 -3.06 9.85
C GLU A 328 20.73 -3.65 10.77
N ALA A 329 19.61 -4.12 10.20
CA ALA A 329 18.49 -4.60 11.01
C ALA A 329 18.76 -6.02 11.56
N ASP A 330 18.51 -6.23 12.85
CA ASP A 330 18.57 -7.56 13.48
C ASP A 330 17.34 -8.40 13.04
N LEU A 331 16.14 -7.86 13.21
CA LEU A 331 14.89 -8.47 12.78
C LEU A 331 14.06 -7.47 11.95
N VAL A 332 13.51 -7.92 10.84
CA VAL A 332 12.67 -7.09 9.95
C VAL A 332 11.25 -7.63 9.95
N THR A 333 10.25 -6.77 9.92
CA THR A 333 8.88 -7.16 9.60
C THR A 333 8.62 -7.06 8.10
N ASP A 334 7.89 -8.02 7.52
CA ASP A 334 7.24 -7.87 6.20
C ASP A 334 5.73 -7.85 6.46
N LYS A 335 5.19 -6.64 6.52
CA LYS A 335 3.78 -6.44 6.85
C LYS A 335 3.00 -6.08 5.60
N ARG A 336 2.29 -7.05 5.08
CA ARG A 336 1.27 -6.85 4.06
C ARG A 336 0.00 -7.56 4.51
N PRO A 337 -1.14 -6.86 4.54
CA PRO A 337 -2.40 -7.54 4.87
C PRO A 337 -2.63 -8.78 4.01
N ASP A 338 -2.37 -8.71 2.71
CA ASP A 338 -2.56 -9.78 1.73
C ASP A 338 -1.50 -10.90 1.75
N ASN A 339 -0.49 -10.85 2.62
CA ASN A 339 0.46 -11.96 2.83
C ASN A 339 -0.25 -13.28 3.19
N PHE A 340 -1.48 -13.22 3.71
CA PHE A 340 -2.27 -14.45 3.95
C PHE A 340 -2.52 -15.27 2.68
N LEU A 341 -2.53 -14.66 1.51
CA LEU A 341 -2.67 -15.37 0.23
C LEU A 341 -1.47 -16.25 -0.11
N VAL A 342 -0.31 -15.95 0.47
CA VAL A 342 0.96 -16.59 0.12
C VAL A 342 1.68 -17.25 1.29
N ILE A 343 0.97 -17.55 2.40
CA ILE A 343 1.57 -18.22 3.57
C ILE A 343 2.19 -19.57 3.18
N GLY A 344 1.56 -20.35 2.29
CA GLY A 344 2.15 -21.58 1.78
C GLY A 344 3.49 -21.36 1.07
N LEU A 345 3.63 -20.29 0.29
CA LEU A 345 4.91 -19.90 -0.32
C LEU A 345 5.91 -19.43 0.72
N ILE A 346 5.49 -18.59 1.68
CA ILE A 346 6.35 -18.14 2.79
C ILE A 346 6.93 -19.34 3.53
N LYS A 347 6.10 -20.32 3.91
CA LYS A 347 6.53 -21.53 4.63
C LYS A 347 7.36 -22.48 3.76
N THR A 348 7.21 -22.42 2.44
CA THR A 348 8.08 -23.13 1.51
C THR A 348 9.48 -22.53 1.49
N LEU A 349 9.58 -21.20 1.47
CA LEU A 349 10.84 -20.46 1.42
C LEU A 349 11.50 -20.39 2.81
N PHE A 350 10.72 -20.20 3.84
CA PHE A 350 11.15 -19.95 5.22
C PHE A 350 10.35 -20.81 6.19
N PRO A 351 10.72 -22.11 6.37
CA PRO A 351 10.00 -23.02 7.24
C PRO A 351 9.87 -22.53 8.69
N ASP A 352 10.88 -21.80 9.18
CA ASP A 352 10.94 -21.28 10.55
C ASP A 352 10.29 -19.89 10.70
N ALA A 353 9.82 -19.27 9.62
CA ALA A 353 9.23 -17.94 9.66
C ALA A 353 8.04 -17.89 10.62
N LYS A 354 8.02 -16.85 11.46
CA LYS A 354 6.90 -16.51 12.32
C LYS A 354 5.89 -15.66 11.57
N ILE A 355 4.61 -15.98 11.74
CA ILE A 355 3.49 -15.31 11.08
C ILE A 355 2.58 -14.74 12.16
N VAL A 356 2.36 -13.45 12.09
CA VAL A 356 1.43 -12.70 12.92
C VAL A 356 0.17 -12.43 12.09
N HIS A 357 -0.93 -13.00 12.47
CA HIS A 357 -2.22 -12.87 11.80
C HIS A 357 -3.13 -11.97 12.64
N THR A 358 -3.39 -10.76 12.16
CA THR A 358 -4.28 -9.82 12.85
C THR A 358 -5.73 -10.05 12.47
N GLN A 359 -6.59 -10.07 13.47
CA GLN A 359 -8.05 -10.22 13.34
C GLN A 359 -8.77 -9.05 14.01
N ARG A 360 -9.97 -8.80 13.56
CA ARG A 360 -10.87 -7.78 14.11
C ARG A 360 -12.30 -8.23 13.95
N GLU A 361 -13.21 -7.65 14.75
CA GLU A 361 -14.65 -7.87 14.59
C GLU A 361 -15.04 -7.75 13.10
N PRO A 362 -15.67 -8.78 12.51
CA PRO A 362 -15.87 -8.88 11.05
C PRO A 362 -16.62 -7.71 10.43
N ILE A 363 -17.66 -7.20 11.10
CA ILE A 363 -18.50 -6.12 10.56
C ILE A 363 -17.74 -4.79 10.58
N ASP A 364 -17.02 -4.47 11.68
CA ASP A 364 -16.14 -3.30 11.77
C ASP A 364 -15.02 -3.35 10.75
N ASN A 365 -14.46 -4.54 10.51
CA ASN A 365 -13.41 -4.74 9.53
C ASN A 365 -13.92 -4.46 8.11
N CYS A 366 -15.01 -5.10 7.69
CA CYS A 366 -15.61 -4.93 6.38
C CYS A 366 -16.06 -3.48 6.13
N LEU A 367 -16.68 -2.86 7.15
CA LEU A 367 -17.10 -1.46 7.08
C LEU A 367 -15.90 -0.52 6.94
N SER A 368 -14.82 -0.79 7.66
CA SER A 368 -13.58 0.00 7.56
C SER A 368 -12.92 -0.11 6.19
N VAL A 369 -13.02 -1.26 5.51
CA VAL A 369 -12.60 -1.42 4.11
C VAL A 369 -13.48 -0.62 3.18
N PHE A 370 -14.80 -0.69 3.33
CA PHE A 370 -15.78 0.05 2.52
C PHE A 370 -15.61 1.56 2.59
N PHE A 371 -15.05 2.08 3.69
CA PHE A 371 -14.82 3.51 3.93
C PHE A 371 -13.47 4.02 3.42
N LEU A 372 -12.74 3.20 2.67
CA LEU A 372 -11.45 3.56 2.07
C LEU A 372 -11.53 3.66 0.55
N HIS A 373 -10.88 4.68 0.00
CA HIS A 373 -10.54 4.72 -1.42
C HIS A 373 -9.29 3.86 -1.64
N LEU A 374 -9.50 2.62 -2.05
CA LEU A 374 -8.42 1.67 -2.36
C LEU A 374 -8.17 1.63 -3.87
N ASP A 375 -6.99 1.14 -4.24
CA ASP A 375 -6.60 0.95 -5.64
C ASP A 375 -7.59 0.00 -6.37
N HIS A 376 -7.77 0.20 -7.68
CA HIS A 376 -8.69 -0.59 -8.49
C HIS A 376 -8.35 -2.09 -8.55
N SER A 377 -7.12 -2.47 -8.23
CA SER A 377 -6.75 -3.89 -8.05
C SER A 377 -7.51 -4.57 -6.90
N MET A 378 -7.99 -3.78 -5.93
CA MET A 378 -8.86 -4.23 -4.83
C MET A 378 -10.34 -4.03 -5.15
N SER A 379 -10.76 -4.49 -6.32
CA SER A 379 -12.12 -4.28 -6.86
C SER A 379 -13.25 -4.75 -5.93
N TYR A 380 -13.00 -5.73 -5.06
CA TYR A 380 -13.95 -6.19 -4.04
C TYR A 380 -14.31 -5.12 -3.01
N ALA A 381 -13.41 -4.15 -2.76
CA ALA A 381 -13.55 -3.19 -1.66
C ALA A 381 -14.66 -2.16 -1.86
N THR A 382 -15.21 -2.06 -3.06
CA THR A 382 -16.21 -1.04 -3.43
C THR A 382 -17.66 -1.48 -3.24
N ASP A 383 -17.91 -2.73 -2.80
CA ASP A 383 -19.24 -3.28 -2.58
C ASP A 383 -19.28 -4.15 -1.32
N LEU A 384 -20.27 -3.94 -0.44
CA LEU A 384 -20.34 -4.66 0.83
C LEU A 384 -20.54 -6.18 0.66
N ALA A 385 -21.25 -6.62 -0.38
CA ALA A 385 -21.45 -8.05 -0.64
C ALA A 385 -20.18 -8.69 -1.22
N ASP A 386 -19.40 -7.95 -1.99
CA ASP A 386 -18.09 -8.40 -2.48
C ASP A 386 -17.05 -8.43 -1.36
N ILE A 387 -17.07 -7.46 -0.46
CA ILE A 387 -16.22 -7.47 0.74
C ILE A 387 -16.56 -8.68 1.62
N ALA A 388 -17.86 -8.98 1.85
CA ALA A 388 -18.27 -10.15 2.62
C ALA A 388 -17.81 -11.46 1.97
N HIS A 389 -17.93 -11.57 0.65
CA HIS A 389 -17.45 -12.73 -0.10
C HIS A 389 -15.93 -12.90 0.02
N TRP A 390 -15.17 -11.82 -0.18
CA TRP A 390 -13.71 -11.82 0.01
C TRP A 390 -13.33 -12.23 1.44
N TYR A 391 -14.04 -11.68 2.44
CA TYR A 391 -13.83 -12.02 3.84
C TYR A 391 -14.08 -13.51 4.13
N GLY A 392 -15.11 -14.10 3.53
CA GLY A 392 -15.38 -15.54 3.62
C GLY A 392 -14.23 -16.39 3.05
N GLN A 393 -13.72 -16.02 1.87
CA GLN A 393 -12.59 -16.72 1.25
C GLN A 393 -11.29 -16.53 2.06
N TYR A 394 -11.05 -15.34 2.61
CA TYR A 394 -9.97 -15.09 3.54
C TYR A 394 -10.05 -16.00 4.78
N ARG A 395 -11.21 -16.09 5.42
CA ARG A 395 -11.42 -16.97 6.59
C ARG A 395 -11.18 -18.44 6.25
N ARG A 396 -11.68 -18.90 5.12
CA ARG A 396 -11.50 -20.25 4.61
C ARG A 396 -10.01 -20.57 4.41
N LEU A 397 -9.27 -19.67 3.80
CA LEU A 397 -7.85 -19.84 3.54
C LEU A 397 -7.03 -19.80 4.85
N MET A 398 -7.36 -18.90 5.78
CA MET A 398 -6.70 -18.84 7.08
C MET A 398 -6.96 -20.08 7.94
N ALA A 399 -8.17 -20.66 7.88
CA ALA A 399 -8.46 -21.94 8.53
C ALA A 399 -7.56 -23.06 7.99
N HIS A 400 -7.36 -23.10 6.68
CA HIS A 400 -6.43 -24.03 6.05
C HIS A 400 -4.99 -23.82 6.53
N TRP A 401 -4.47 -22.59 6.55
CA TRP A 401 -3.11 -22.33 7.02
C TRP A 401 -2.91 -22.69 8.50
N LYS A 402 -3.91 -22.43 9.33
CA LYS A 402 -3.87 -22.81 10.74
C LYS A 402 -3.81 -24.33 10.93
N SER A 403 -4.50 -25.10 10.09
CA SER A 403 -4.43 -26.55 10.15
C SER A 403 -3.05 -27.13 9.81
N LEU A 404 -2.25 -26.39 9.02
CA LEU A 404 -0.91 -26.82 8.59
C LEU A 404 0.23 -26.25 9.44
N TYR A 405 0.07 -25.02 9.95
CA TYR A 405 1.19 -24.23 10.51
C TYR A 405 0.84 -23.59 11.86
N ALA A 406 0.04 -24.27 12.69
CA ALA A 406 -0.43 -23.75 13.99
C ALA A 406 0.71 -23.17 14.86
N ASP A 407 1.85 -23.87 14.98
CA ASP A 407 2.99 -23.47 15.83
C ASP A 407 3.74 -22.22 15.30
N SER A 408 3.54 -21.87 14.04
CA SER A 408 4.22 -20.73 13.39
C SER A 408 3.31 -19.52 13.24
N LEU A 409 2.02 -19.64 13.59
CA LEU A 409 1.00 -18.64 13.34
C LEU A 409 0.36 -18.19 14.64
N LEU A 410 0.48 -16.90 14.96
CA LEU A 410 -0.18 -16.28 16.11
C LEU A 410 -1.36 -15.43 15.63
N ASP A 411 -2.54 -15.67 16.17
CA ASP A 411 -3.68 -14.76 16.04
C ASP A 411 -3.56 -13.60 17.03
N VAL A 412 -3.61 -12.39 16.53
CA VAL A 412 -3.66 -11.15 17.31
C VAL A 412 -5.03 -10.51 17.11
N ASP A 413 -5.85 -10.57 18.15
CA ASP A 413 -7.15 -9.91 18.16
C ASP A 413 -6.99 -8.41 18.43
N TYR A 414 -7.38 -7.57 17.45
CA TYR A 414 -7.31 -6.12 17.54
C TYR A 414 -8.17 -5.57 18.70
N ASP A 415 -9.36 -6.12 18.88
CA ASP A 415 -10.31 -5.63 19.88
C ASP A 415 -9.81 -5.94 21.29
N ALA A 416 -9.19 -7.11 21.50
CA ALA A 416 -8.49 -7.45 22.74
C ALA A 416 -7.23 -6.58 22.95
N LEU A 417 -6.45 -6.36 21.88
CA LEU A 417 -5.23 -5.55 21.94
C LEU A 417 -5.48 -4.12 22.41
N VAL A 418 -6.58 -3.49 21.97
CA VAL A 418 -6.88 -2.09 22.35
C VAL A 418 -7.49 -1.97 23.74
N VAL A 419 -8.02 -3.06 24.32
CA VAL A 419 -8.60 -3.10 25.67
C VAL A 419 -7.55 -3.53 26.71
N GLU A 420 -6.81 -4.58 26.42
CA GLU A 420 -5.80 -5.17 27.32
C GLU A 420 -4.47 -5.35 26.58
N PRO A 421 -3.71 -4.27 26.32
CA PRO A 421 -2.53 -4.32 25.46
C PRO A 421 -1.41 -5.20 26.01
N ARG A 422 -1.12 -5.14 27.31
CA ARG A 422 0.05 -5.80 27.91
C ARG A 422 0.07 -7.32 27.67
N PRO A 423 -0.99 -8.13 27.96
CA PRO A 423 -0.95 -9.55 27.69
C PRO A 423 -0.86 -9.89 26.21
N VAL A 424 -1.53 -9.15 25.33
CA VAL A 424 -1.48 -9.38 23.87
C VAL A 424 -0.10 -9.06 23.30
N ILE A 425 0.52 -7.96 23.75
CA ILE A 425 1.89 -7.59 23.34
C ILE A 425 2.90 -8.61 23.86
N ALA A 426 2.74 -9.11 25.10
CA ALA A 426 3.62 -10.14 25.65
C ALA A 426 3.59 -11.43 24.80
N GLN A 427 2.40 -11.90 24.43
CA GLN A 427 2.24 -13.04 23.52
C GLN A 427 2.86 -12.78 22.14
N LEU A 428 2.70 -11.58 21.62
CA LEU A 428 3.27 -11.18 20.33
C LEU A 428 4.80 -11.23 20.36
N LEU A 429 5.43 -10.66 21.40
CA LEU A 429 6.89 -10.67 21.58
C LEU A 429 7.42 -12.09 21.80
N GLU A 430 6.76 -12.90 22.66
CA GLU A 430 7.11 -14.30 22.87
C GLU A 430 7.07 -15.10 21.56
N HIS A 431 6.01 -14.93 20.75
CA HIS A 431 5.86 -15.63 19.48
C HIS A 431 7.01 -15.33 18.50
N VAL A 432 7.47 -14.09 18.45
CA VAL A 432 8.58 -13.69 17.56
C VAL A 432 9.97 -13.88 18.20
N GLY A 433 10.03 -14.42 19.42
CA GLY A 433 11.28 -14.73 20.12
C GLY A 433 12.00 -13.50 20.69
N LEU A 434 11.25 -12.47 21.07
CA LEU A 434 11.80 -11.25 21.67
C LEU A 434 11.47 -11.17 23.16
N PRO A 435 12.39 -10.65 23.98
CA PRO A 435 12.10 -10.34 25.37
C PRO A 435 11.10 -9.16 25.45
N TRP A 436 10.46 -9.03 26.62
CA TRP A 436 9.61 -7.88 26.90
C TRP A 436 10.41 -6.56 26.87
N ASP A 437 9.84 -5.54 26.22
CA ASP A 437 10.34 -4.16 26.24
C ASP A 437 9.16 -3.19 26.41
N ASP A 438 9.23 -2.28 27.38
CA ASP A 438 8.15 -1.33 27.69
C ASP A 438 7.92 -0.32 26.53
N ALA A 439 8.91 -0.10 25.65
CA ALA A 439 8.75 0.73 24.46
C ALA A 439 7.61 0.24 23.53
N CYS A 440 7.28 -1.06 23.57
CA CYS A 440 6.16 -1.62 22.83
C CYS A 440 4.78 -1.13 23.30
N LEU A 441 4.66 -0.63 24.53
CA LEU A 441 3.44 0.07 24.99
C LEU A 441 3.36 1.52 24.50
N ASP A 442 4.51 2.14 24.26
CA ASP A 442 4.65 3.53 23.84
C ASP A 442 4.88 3.67 22.32
N PHE A 443 4.44 2.69 21.54
CA PHE A 443 4.62 2.58 20.09
C PHE A 443 4.22 3.85 19.31
N HIS A 444 3.32 4.66 19.83
CA HIS A 444 2.83 5.88 19.20
C HIS A 444 3.88 7.02 19.18
N HIS A 445 4.97 6.89 19.92
CA HIS A 445 6.13 7.77 19.90
C HIS A 445 7.20 7.36 18.85
N THR A 446 7.03 6.19 18.25
CA THR A 446 7.98 5.68 17.25
C THR A 446 7.97 6.55 15.98
N LYS A 447 9.15 6.95 15.52
CA LYS A 447 9.32 7.81 14.33
C LYS A 447 9.37 7.05 13.00
N THR A 448 8.82 5.85 12.96
CA THR A 448 8.77 5.04 11.73
C THR A 448 7.85 5.69 10.69
N ILE A 449 8.19 5.51 9.42
CA ILE A 449 7.34 5.96 8.31
C ILE A 449 6.21 4.98 8.12
N VAL A 450 4.97 5.48 8.16
CA VAL A 450 3.77 4.67 8.00
C VAL A 450 3.07 5.05 6.70
N ARG A 451 3.14 4.15 5.71
CA ARG A 451 2.59 4.36 4.35
C ARG A 451 1.19 3.76 4.16
N THR A 452 0.46 3.55 5.23
CA THR A 452 -0.87 2.95 5.16
C THR A 452 -1.95 3.95 5.54
N PRO A 453 -3.21 3.73 5.15
CA PRO A 453 -4.35 4.54 5.59
C PRO A 453 -4.52 4.61 7.11
N SER A 454 -3.77 3.81 7.87
CA SER A 454 -3.76 3.79 9.33
C SER A 454 -2.72 4.74 9.96
N ALA A 455 -1.97 5.52 9.17
CA ALA A 455 -0.86 6.34 9.65
C ALA A 455 -1.22 7.23 10.86
N TRP A 456 -2.36 7.94 10.79
CA TRP A 456 -2.83 8.77 11.90
C TRP A 456 -3.34 7.99 13.11
N GLN A 457 -3.81 6.78 12.88
CA GLN A 457 -4.38 5.94 13.94
C GLN A 457 -3.29 5.36 14.84
N VAL A 458 -2.18 4.91 14.27
CA VAL A 458 -1.08 4.30 15.01
C VAL A 458 -0.14 5.32 15.68
N ARG A 459 -0.34 6.61 15.44
CA ARG A 459 0.39 7.71 16.09
C ARG A 459 -0.34 8.31 17.30
N GLN A 460 -1.35 7.63 17.78
CA GLN A 460 -2.11 7.98 18.97
C GLN A 460 -1.98 6.85 19.99
N PRO A 461 -2.09 7.13 21.30
CA PRO A 461 -2.27 6.08 22.28
C PRO A 461 -3.43 5.16 21.90
N LEU A 462 -3.40 3.92 22.37
CA LEU A 462 -4.49 2.97 22.12
C LEU A 462 -5.84 3.56 22.51
N TYR A 463 -6.82 3.34 21.67
CA TYR A 463 -8.21 3.80 21.89
C TYR A 463 -9.20 2.75 21.40
N THR A 464 -10.35 2.65 22.08
CA THR A 464 -11.39 1.65 21.83
C THR A 464 -12.47 2.10 20.85
N ARG A 465 -12.53 3.39 20.48
CA ARG A 465 -13.59 3.97 19.62
C ARG A 465 -13.73 3.35 18.23
N SER A 466 -12.74 2.57 17.79
CA SER A 466 -12.80 1.82 16.54
C SER A 466 -13.50 0.47 16.68
N SER A 467 -13.58 -0.07 17.89
CA SER A 467 -14.31 -1.32 18.18
C SER A 467 -15.79 -1.03 18.37
N GLY A 468 -16.64 -1.80 17.71
CA GLY A 468 -18.09 -1.63 17.76
C GLY A 468 -18.62 -0.40 17.02
N ARG A 469 -17.79 0.26 16.21
CA ARG A 469 -18.17 1.44 15.42
C ARG A 469 -19.30 1.15 14.42
N TRP A 470 -19.39 -0.09 13.95
CA TRP A 470 -20.45 -0.53 13.05
C TRP A 470 -21.85 -0.27 13.60
N ARG A 471 -22.05 -0.17 14.93
CA ARG A 471 -23.34 0.09 15.56
C ARG A 471 -23.94 1.44 15.13
N HIS A 472 -23.11 2.45 14.85
CA HIS A 472 -23.57 3.73 14.30
C HIS A 472 -24.15 3.61 12.89
N TYR A 473 -23.85 2.50 12.20
CA TYR A 473 -24.27 2.23 10.82
C TYR A 473 -25.18 1.01 10.70
N GLU A 474 -25.66 0.44 11.82
CA GLU A 474 -26.35 -0.86 11.88
C GLU A 474 -27.46 -0.99 10.86
N ARG A 475 -28.29 0.04 10.69
CA ARG A 475 -29.42 0.06 9.74
C ARG A 475 -29.00 -0.08 8.26
N HIS A 476 -27.76 0.26 7.93
CA HIS A 476 -27.20 0.15 6.58
C HIS A 476 -26.51 -1.19 6.33
N LEU A 477 -26.31 -2.01 7.37
CA LEU A 477 -25.44 -3.19 7.33
C LEU A 477 -26.21 -4.52 7.36
N VAL A 478 -27.53 -4.51 7.23
CA VAL A 478 -28.38 -5.72 7.29
C VAL A 478 -27.92 -6.76 6.27
N ALA A 479 -27.69 -6.35 5.02
CA ALA A 479 -27.22 -7.24 3.96
C ALA A 479 -25.78 -7.76 4.22
N LEU A 480 -24.88 -6.91 4.72
CA LEU A 480 -23.53 -7.31 5.08
C LEU A 480 -23.54 -8.37 6.19
N ARG A 481 -24.32 -8.17 7.24
CA ARG A 481 -24.45 -9.12 8.36
C ARG A 481 -24.97 -10.47 7.89
N ALA A 482 -25.99 -10.48 7.03
CA ALA A 482 -26.53 -11.72 6.45
C ALA A 482 -25.48 -12.44 5.60
N ALA A 483 -24.74 -11.72 4.76
CA ALA A 483 -23.69 -12.29 3.90
C ALA A 483 -22.51 -12.84 4.72
N LEU A 484 -22.09 -12.14 5.78
CA LEU A 484 -21.02 -12.62 6.67
C LEU A 484 -21.45 -13.86 7.47
N ALA A 485 -22.71 -13.94 7.93
CA ALA A 485 -23.23 -15.13 8.60
C ALA A 485 -23.18 -16.38 7.68
N GLN A 486 -23.45 -16.21 6.38
CA GLN A 486 -23.34 -17.29 5.40
C GLN A 486 -21.88 -17.65 5.05
N ALA A 487 -20.97 -16.68 5.10
CA ALA A 487 -19.58 -16.89 4.73
C ALA A 487 -18.71 -17.47 5.87
N VAL A 488 -19.18 -17.39 7.12
CA VAL A 488 -18.47 -17.82 8.33
C VAL A 488 -19.05 -19.13 8.93
N GLY A 489 -20.31 -19.49 8.57
CA GLY A 489 -20.93 -20.78 8.92
C GLY A 489 -20.54 -21.85 7.93
#